data_350e06d46208b8c1d6a711d4fef11e56
#
_entry.id   350e06d46208b8c1d6a711d4fef11e56
#
_cell.length_a   1.000
_cell.length_b   1.000
_cell.length_c   1.000
_cell.angle_alpha   90.00
_cell.angle_beta   90.00
_cell.angle_gamma   90.00
#
_symmetry.space_group_name_H-M   'P 1'
#
loop_
_entity.id
_entity.type
_entity.pdbx_description
1 polymer ?
#
loop_
_entity_poly.entity_id
_entity_poly.type
_entity_poly.pdbx_seq_one_letter_code
_entity_poly.pdbx_strand_id
1 'polypeptide(L)'
;MEQYVKYPPMTERQIELMQERLFRESGPFYHLCTKPLENEIIFQNDEERKVAINLMAITAKEFNIEILAFALMSNHFHFIVRGELIDGLSFFRRLKKRLSNYFSRQGRAGVLDMVDMDPDTPMIGSLTQLRNEIAYVIRNPYVARTDVNLFAWPWCSGYLYFNPLLSSLCSKSVNELSYKEKREISRATNPELDPSFRVRNGMITLESFVNYKLVEQLFPSAQKFLWWVLKNVEAQHEVASRRGEKPNLNDDELFLTAQQLARTTFGYESVKELPFQQRKELAVILKNKWGASNSQAARIAQLDQRTVDAMFPLTAKRK
;
A
#
# COMPACT_ATOMS: atom_id res chain seq x y z
N MET A 1 -5.59 47.79 -20.02
CA MET A 1 -6.43 46.59 -19.90
C MET A 1 -5.70 45.46 -20.59
N GLU A 2 -4.99 44.62 -19.83
CA GLU A 2 -4.39 43.42 -20.39
C GLU A 2 -5.50 42.41 -20.70
N GLN A 3 -5.61 42.04 -21.98
CA GLN A 3 -6.50 40.98 -22.42
C GLN A 3 -5.97 39.66 -21.86
N TYR A 4 -6.63 39.09 -20.85
CA TYR A 4 -6.42 37.74 -20.42
C TYR A 4 -6.79 36.78 -21.56
N VAL A 5 -5.80 36.31 -22.29
CA VAL A 5 -5.99 35.25 -23.30
C VAL A 5 -6.35 33.97 -22.55
N LYS A 6 -7.62 33.62 -22.51
CA LYS A 6 -8.09 32.32 -21.99
C LYS A 6 -7.70 31.24 -23.00
N TYR A 7 -6.61 30.51 -22.71
CA TYR A 7 -6.29 29.32 -23.47
C TYR A 7 -7.39 28.27 -23.28
N PRO A 8 -7.78 27.55 -24.34
CA PRO A 8 -8.74 26.46 -24.20
C PRO A 8 -8.19 25.39 -23.24
N PRO A 9 -9.07 24.70 -22.47
CA PRO A 9 -8.64 23.62 -21.60
C PRO A 9 -7.94 22.51 -22.43
N MET A 10 -6.89 21.92 -21.87
CA MET A 10 -6.18 20.84 -22.50
C MET A 10 -7.11 19.63 -22.74
N THR A 11 -6.96 19.01 -23.89
CA THR A 11 -7.67 17.75 -24.20
C THR A 11 -7.11 16.59 -23.36
N GLU A 12 -7.87 15.52 -23.14
CA GLU A 12 -7.42 14.31 -22.44
C GLU A 12 -6.12 13.77 -23.05
N ARG A 13 -6.00 13.78 -24.39
CA ARG A 13 -4.78 13.33 -25.08
C ARG A 13 -3.56 14.22 -24.76
N GLN A 14 -3.74 15.53 -24.68
CA GLN A 14 -2.64 16.43 -24.32
C GLN A 14 -2.19 16.23 -22.87
N ILE A 15 -3.14 16.01 -21.97
CA ILE A 15 -2.85 15.70 -20.56
C ILE A 15 -2.06 14.38 -20.49
N GLU A 16 -2.49 13.34 -21.17
CA GLU A 16 -1.82 12.03 -21.17
C GLU A 16 -0.40 12.13 -21.74
N LEU A 17 -0.19 12.83 -22.86
CA LEU A 17 1.14 13.04 -23.44
C LEU A 17 2.07 13.79 -22.49
N MET A 18 1.55 14.80 -21.79
CA MET A 18 2.32 15.55 -20.79
C MET A 18 2.71 14.65 -19.60
N GLN A 19 1.81 13.80 -19.15
CA GLN A 19 2.05 12.87 -18.05
C GLN A 19 3.02 11.74 -18.45
N GLU A 20 2.93 11.25 -19.68
CA GLU A 20 3.90 10.30 -20.24
C GLU A 20 5.31 10.89 -20.32
N ARG A 21 5.41 12.16 -20.71
CA ARG A 21 6.67 12.89 -20.70
C ARG A 21 7.21 13.03 -19.28
N LEU A 22 6.38 13.48 -18.34
CA LEU A 22 6.74 13.62 -16.93
C LEU A 22 7.22 12.28 -16.35
N PHE A 23 6.53 11.17 -16.64
CA PHE A 23 6.96 9.83 -16.24
C PHE A 23 8.38 9.51 -16.72
N ARG A 24 8.67 9.74 -18.03
CA ARG A 24 9.97 9.45 -18.62
C ARG A 24 11.10 10.31 -18.04
N GLU A 25 10.82 11.60 -17.79
CA GLU A 25 11.79 12.55 -17.25
C GLU A 25 12.02 12.38 -15.74
N SER A 26 11.06 11.78 -15.02
CA SER A 26 11.13 11.63 -13.56
C SER A 26 11.71 10.30 -13.09
N GLY A 27 11.70 9.21 -13.91
CA GLY A 27 12.17 7.87 -13.49
C GLY A 27 13.66 7.82 -13.14
N PRO A 28 14.17 6.65 -12.73
CA PRO A 28 13.49 5.35 -12.66
C PRO A 28 12.57 5.18 -11.45
N PHE A 29 11.62 4.25 -11.58
CA PHE A 29 10.64 3.93 -10.55
C PHE A 29 10.65 2.44 -10.23
N TYR A 30 10.48 2.09 -8.95
CA TYR A 30 10.43 0.71 -8.48
C TYR A 30 9.33 0.51 -7.45
N HIS A 31 8.72 -0.67 -7.45
CA HIS A 31 7.87 -1.11 -6.37
C HIS A 31 8.65 -2.10 -5.49
N LEU A 32 9.16 -1.61 -4.39
CA LEU A 32 9.81 -2.42 -3.37
C LEU A 32 8.74 -2.99 -2.44
N CYS A 33 8.67 -4.31 -2.34
CA CYS A 33 7.78 -4.99 -1.39
C CYS A 33 8.48 -6.16 -0.74
N THR A 34 8.07 -6.48 0.49
CA THR A 34 8.50 -7.68 1.19
C THR A 34 7.44 -8.75 1.05
N LYS A 35 7.84 -10.03 1.12
CA LYS A 35 6.86 -11.11 1.16
C LYS A 35 6.06 -11.05 2.46
N PRO A 36 4.73 -11.26 2.41
CA PRO A 36 3.92 -11.34 3.62
C PRO A 36 4.39 -12.49 4.52
N LEU A 37 4.56 -12.21 5.81
CA LEU A 37 4.80 -13.25 6.80
C LEU A 37 3.49 -14.01 7.07
N GLU A 38 3.49 -15.32 6.90
CA GLU A 38 2.25 -16.13 7.01
C GLU A 38 1.72 -16.20 8.44
N ASN A 39 2.60 -16.27 9.44
CA ASN A 39 2.25 -16.53 10.83
C ASN A 39 2.72 -15.47 11.83
N GLU A 40 3.32 -14.38 11.36
CA GLU A 40 3.88 -13.35 12.22
C GLU A 40 3.33 -11.97 11.89
N ILE A 41 3.23 -11.15 12.93
CA ILE A 41 2.80 -9.75 12.83
C ILE A 41 4.00 -8.86 13.14
N ILE A 42 4.37 -8.01 12.18
CA ILE A 42 5.44 -7.01 12.35
C ILE A 42 4.94 -5.91 13.28
N PHE A 43 3.78 -5.32 12.97
CA PHE A 43 3.21 -4.19 13.72
C PHE A 43 2.00 -4.63 14.54
N GLN A 44 2.15 -4.71 15.86
CA GLN A 44 1.11 -5.13 16.78
C GLN A 44 0.17 -3.99 17.19
N ASN A 45 0.65 -2.76 17.15
CA ASN A 45 -0.08 -1.57 17.61
C ASN A 45 0.30 -0.31 16.82
N ASP A 46 -0.41 0.77 17.08
CA ASP A 46 -0.25 2.04 16.36
C ASP A 46 1.04 2.78 16.73
N GLU A 47 1.56 2.60 17.96
CA GLU A 47 2.85 3.20 18.34
C GLU A 47 4.02 2.60 17.55
N GLU A 48 4.01 1.29 17.30
CA GLU A 48 5.02 0.64 16.45
C GLU A 48 4.97 1.15 15.00
N ARG A 49 3.78 1.34 14.45
CA ARG A 49 3.61 1.93 13.11
C ARG A 49 4.05 3.38 13.04
N LYS A 50 3.73 4.17 14.06
CA LYS A 50 4.19 5.55 14.20
C LYS A 50 5.72 5.65 14.25
N VAL A 51 6.35 4.78 15.02
CA VAL A 51 7.81 4.68 15.05
C VAL A 51 8.36 4.29 13.66
N ALA A 52 7.73 3.35 12.98
CA ALA A 52 8.14 2.96 11.63
C ALA A 52 8.06 4.12 10.64
N ILE A 53 6.99 4.94 10.67
CA ILE A 53 6.87 6.14 9.82
C ILE A 53 7.98 7.15 10.14
N ASN A 54 8.26 7.40 11.41
CA ASN A 54 9.32 8.31 11.81
C ASN A 54 10.69 7.83 11.31
N LEU A 55 11.01 6.56 11.53
CA LEU A 55 12.26 5.97 11.09
C LEU A 55 12.35 5.89 9.55
N MET A 56 11.24 5.66 8.86
CA MET A 56 11.16 5.69 7.40
C MET A 56 11.48 7.08 6.85
N ALA A 57 10.84 8.12 7.37
CA ALA A 57 11.08 9.51 6.97
C ALA A 57 12.56 9.89 7.15
N ILE A 58 13.12 9.61 8.33
CA ILE A 58 14.53 9.89 8.63
C ILE A 58 15.47 9.10 7.72
N THR A 59 15.16 7.82 7.49
CA THR A 59 16.02 6.96 6.66
C THR A 59 15.97 7.35 5.19
N ALA A 60 14.82 7.76 4.66
CA ALA A 60 14.69 8.16 3.27
C ALA A 60 15.60 9.36 2.92
N LYS A 61 15.87 10.25 3.87
CA LYS A 61 16.79 11.38 3.68
C LYS A 61 18.28 11.00 3.60
N GLU A 62 18.63 9.76 3.96
CA GLU A 62 20.01 9.27 3.88
C GLU A 62 20.37 8.71 2.50
N PHE A 63 19.38 8.53 1.62
CA PHE A 63 19.54 7.91 0.30
C PHE A 63 18.97 8.80 -0.79
N ASN A 64 19.47 8.63 -2.01
CA ASN A 64 19.00 9.38 -3.18
C ASN A 64 17.72 8.76 -3.77
N ILE A 65 16.68 8.69 -2.94
CA ILE A 65 15.35 8.20 -3.33
C ILE A 65 14.25 9.17 -2.90
N GLU A 66 13.13 9.10 -3.60
CA GLU A 66 11.88 9.72 -3.17
C GLU A 66 10.81 8.65 -3.00
N ILE A 67 10.12 8.65 -1.88
CA ILE A 67 8.97 7.79 -1.66
C ILE A 67 7.75 8.46 -2.32
N LEU A 68 7.13 7.75 -3.25
CA LEU A 68 5.91 8.21 -3.93
C LEU A 68 4.65 7.67 -3.27
N ALA A 69 4.66 6.39 -2.87
CA ALA A 69 3.57 5.75 -2.15
C ALA A 69 4.13 4.69 -1.21
N PHE A 70 3.43 4.43 -0.11
CA PHE A 70 3.74 3.32 0.78
C PHE A 70 2.50 2.80 1.51
N ALA A 71 2.57 1.55 1.97
CA ALA A 71 1.65 0.97 2.92
C ALA A 71 2.40 0.10 3.94
N LEU A 72 2.19 0.36 5.23
CA LEU A 72 2.65 -0.48 6.32
C LEU A 72 1.51 -1.45 6.68
N MET A 73 1.61 -2.67 6.14
CA MET A 73 0.68 -3.75 6.47
C MET A 73 1.09 -4.38 7.81
N SER A 74 0.21 -5.17 8.40
CA SER A 74 0.53 -5.83 9.68
C SER A 74 1.73 -6.79 9.60
N ASN A 75 2.00 -7.37 8.43
CA ASN A 75 2.98 -8.45 8.25
C ASN A 75 3.93 -8.26 7.04
N HIS A 76 3.86 -7.12 6.34
CA HIS A 76 4.73 -6.80 5.20
C HIS A 76 4.72 -5.30 4.87
N PHE A 77 5.58 -4.89 3.93
CA PHE A 77 5.78 -3.50 3.50
C PHE A 77 5.61 -3.36 2.00
N HIS A 78 5.06 -2.22 1.59
CA HIS A 78 5.06 -1.76 0.21
C HIS A 78 5.60 -0.34 0.10
N PHE A 79 6.47 -0.10 -0.89
CA PHE A 79 6.98 1.23 -1.23
C PHE A 79 7.03 1.41 -2.75
N ILE A 80 6.46 2.47 -3.27
CA ILE A 80 6.79 2.97 -4.62
C ILE A 80 7.83 4.05 -4.44
N VAL A 81 9.00 3.83 -5.03
CA VAL A 81 10.12 4.75 -4.94
C VAL A 81 10.54 5.23 -6.33
N ARG A 82 11.04 6.47 -6.37
CA ARG A 82 11.79 7.06 -7.47
C ARG A 82 13.25 7.13 -7.08
N GLY A 83 14.14 6.76 -7.98
CA GLY A 83 15.60 6.70 -7.75
C GLY A 83 16.17 5.33 -8.12
N GLU A 84 17.49 5.16 -7.99
CA GLU A 84 18.14 3.91 -8.35
C GLU A 84 17.76 2.75 -7.43
N LEU A 85 17.61 1.54 -7.98
CA LEU A 85 17.23 0.34 -7.22
C LEU A 85 18.17 0.09 -6.03
N ILE A 86 19.46 0.28 -6.22
CA ILE A 86 20.45 0.06 -5.17
C ILE A 86 20.25 0.98 -3.97
N ASP A 87 19.85 2.24 -4.20
CA ASP A 87 19.52 3.20 -3.15
C ASP A 87 18.24 2.81 -2.44
N GLY A 88 17.22 2.36 -3.19
CA GLY A 88 15.98 1.85 -2.62
C GLY A 88 16.18 0.63 -1.72
N LEU A 89 16.99 -0.34 -2.17
CA LEU A 89 17.34 -1.53 -1.37
C LEU A 89 18.18 -1.16 -0.14
N SER A 90 19.09 -0.20 -0.28
CA SER A 90 19.92 0.29 0.83
C SER A 90 19.10 1.05 1.87
N PHE A 91 18.15 1.87 1.41
CA PHE A 91 17.13 2.49 2.26
C PHE A 91 16.39 1.44 3.10
N PHE A 92 15.87 0.39 2.45
CA PHE A 92 15.10 -0.64 3.16
C PHE A 92 15.98 -1.39 4.17
N ARG A 93 17.19 -1.81 3.81
CA ARG A 93 18.12 -2.48 4.74
C ARG A 93 18.42 -1.59 5.96
N ARG A 94 18.58 -0.29 5.76
CA ARG A 94 18.82 0.67 6.85
C ARG A 94 17.58 0.83 7.72
N LEU A 95 16.40 0.95 7.13
CA LEU A 95 15.12 0.99 7.84
C LEU A 95 14.88 -0.28 8.65
N LYS A 96 15.08 -1.45 8.05
CA LYS A 96 14.98 -2.77 8.71
C LYS A 96 15.88 -2.82 9.93
N LYS A 97 17.16 -2.41 9.83
CA LYS A 97 18.09 -2.38 10.94
C LYS A 97 17.61 -1.47 12.08
N ARG A 98 17.09 -0.30 11.78
CA ARG A 98 16.55 0.63 12.79
C ARG A 98 15.32 0.05 13.49
N LEU A 99 14.40 -0.53 12.73
CA LEU A 99 13.22 -1.19 13.28
C LEU A 99 13.58 -2.43 14.11
N SER A 100 14.53 -3.26 13.67
CA SER A 100 15.01 -4.40 14.44
C SER A 100 15.59 -3.98 15.80
N ASN A 101 16.37 -2.88 15.82
CA ASN A 101 16.88 -2.32 17.08
C ASN A 101 15.75 -1.82 17.99
N TYR A 102 14.71 -1.22 17.42
CA TYR A 102 13.54 -0.79 18.18
C TYR A 102 12.78 -2.00 18.74
N PHE A 103 12.45 -2.99 17.94
CA PHE A 103 11.72 -4.19 18.37
C PHE A 103 12.52 -5.00 19.42
N SER A 104 13.84 -5.11 19.26
CA SER A 104 14.69 -5.78 20.25
C SER A 104 14.61 -5.12 21.62
N ARG A 105 14.58 -3.79 21.69
CA ARG A 105 14.39 -3.05 22.95
C ARG A 105 12.99 -3.23 23.56
N GLN A 106 12.01 -3.67 22.77
CA GLN A 106 10.66 -4.00 23.21
C GLN A 106 10.50 -5.50 23.52
N GLY A 107 11.60 -6.27 23.56
CA GLY A 107 11.55 -7.72 23.81
C GLY A 107 11.10 -8.55 22.58
N ARG A 108 11.10 -7.96 21.38
CA ARG A 108 10.66 -8.59 20.12
C ARG A 108 11.83 -8.71 19.13
N ALA A 109 12.96 -9.23 19.60
CA ALA A 109 14.09 -9.51 18.73
C ALA A 109 13.73 -10.55 17.65
N GLY A 110 14.28 -10.40 16.45
CA GLY A 110 14.12 -11.37 15.37
C GLY A 110 12.86 -11.22 14.51
N VAL A 111 11.88 -10.38 14.90
CA VAL A 111 10.59 -10.22 14.15
C VAL A 111 10.78 -9.82 12.68
N LEU A 112 11.91 -9.21 12.33
CA LEU A 112 12.23 -8.81 10.95
C LEU A 112 13.25 -9.72 10.26
N ASP A 113 13.71 -10.81 10.87
CA ASP A 113 14.80 -11.60 10.30
C ASP A 113 14.44 -12.19 8.94
N MET A 114 13.20 -12.64 8.78
CA MET A 114 12.65 -13.19 7.53
C MET A 114 12.05 -12.15 6.58
N VAL A 115 12.18 -10.85 6.90
CA VAL A 115 11.60 -9.76 6.10
C VAL A 115 12.68 -9.18 5.19
N ASP A 116 12.65 -9.50 3.91
CA ASP A 116 13.57 -8.96 2.90
C ASP A 116 12.84 -8.53 1.63
N MET A 117 13.49 -7.66 0.86
CA MET A 117 13.05 -7.23 -0.47
C MET A 117 13.77 -8.00 -1.54
N ASP A 118 13.08 -8.21 -2.67
CA ASP A 118 13.67 -8.83 -3.84
C ASP A 118 14.76 -7.93 -4.43
N PRO A 119 16.02 -8.39 -4.49
CA PRO A 119 17.11 -7.62 -5.09
C PRO A 119 16.96 -7.44 -6.60
N ASP A 120 16.20 -8.31 -7.27
CA ASP A 120 15.96 -8.30 -8.70
C ASP A 120 14.62 -7.62 -9.09
N THR A 121 14.13 -6.74 -8.22
CA THR A 121 12.90 -5.98 -8.47
C THR A 121 12.97 -5.25 -9.82
N PRO A 122 12.06 -5.53 -10.77
CA PRO A 122 12.08 -4.91 -12.08
C PRO A 122 11.68 -3.43 -12.01
N MET A 123 12.31 -2.63 -12.87
CA MET A 123 11.91 -1.24 -13.06
C MET A 123 10.49 -1.15 -13.64
N ILE A 124 9.72 -0.18 -13.18
CA ILE A 124 8.39 0.13 -13.71
C ILE A 124 8.55 0.77 -15.09
N GLY A 125 8.10 0.09 -16.14
CA GLY A 125 8.39 0.42 -17.53
C GLY A 125 7.40 1.37 -18.22
N SER A 126 6.25 1.69 -17.59
CA SER A 126 5.25 2.57 -18.21
C SER A 126 4.46 3.37 -17.18
N LEU A 127 3.90 4.50 -17.63
CA LEU A 127 3.02 5.34 -16.81
C LEU A 127 1.80 4.56 -16.30
N THR A 128 1.18 3.77 -17.16
CA THR A 128 0.01 2.93 -16.79
C THR A 128 0.41 1.92 -15.72
N GLN A 129 1.57 1.28 -15.84
CA GLN A 129 2.08 0.38 -14.82
C GLN A 129 2.33 1.11 -13.51
N LEU A 130 2.96 2.30 -13.52
CA LEU A 130 3.18 3.09 -12.31
C LEU A 130 1.87 3.47 -11.60
N ARG A 131 0.86 3.91 -12.35
CA ARG A 131 -0.48 4.19 -11.82
C ARG A 131 -1.11 2.96 -11.15
N ASN A 132 -1.00 1.81 -11.79
CA ASN A 132 -1.52 0.54 -11.25
C ASN A 132 -0.80 0.13 -9.96
N GLU A 133 0.54 0.25 -9.92
CA GLU A 133 1.34 -0.09 -8.74
C GLU A 133 1.04 0.87 -7.56
N ILE A 134 0.93 2.19 -7.82
CA ILE A 134 0.53 3.16 -6.80
C ILE A 134 -0.87 2.83 -6.26
N ALA A 135 -1.82 2.61 -7.17
CA ALA A 135 -3.20 2.28 -6.79
C ALA A 135 -3.26 0.99 -5.97
N TYR A 136 -2.49 -0.02 -6.33
CA TYR A 136 -2.35 -1.28 -5.60
C TYR A 136 -1.85 -1.05 -4.16
N VAL A 137 -0.76 -0.30 -3.99
CA VAL A 137 -0.20 0.00 -2.66
C VAL A 137 -1.22 0.71 -1.77
N ILE A 138 -1.91 1.71 -2.31
CA ILE A 138 -2.92 2.50 -1.57
C ILE A 138 -4.13 1.65 -1.18
N ARG A 139 -4.53 0.73 -2.04
CA ARG A 139 -5.69 -0.12 -1.84
C ARG A 139 -5.45 -1.25 -0.82
N ASN A 140 -4.23 -1.74 -0.66
CA ASN A 140 -3.92 -2.90 0.20
C ASN A 140 -4.53 -2.84 1.61
N PRO A 141 -4.43 -1.73 2.38
CA PRO A 141 -5.04 -1.64 3.70
C PRO A 141 -6.57 -1.76 3.68
N TYR A 142 -7.23 -1.19 2.67
CA TYR A 142 -8.68 -1.22 2.53
C TYR A 142 -9.22 -2.63 2.30
N VAL A 143 -8.51 -3.42 1.51
CA VAL A 143 -8.94 -4.80 1.20
C VAL A 143 -8.63 -5.74 2.34
N ALA A 144 -7.53 -5.51 3.06
CA ALA A 144 -7.19 -6.28 4.26
C ALA A 144 -8.17 -6.05 5.42
N ARG A 145 -8.82 -4.88 5.46
CA ARG A 145 -9.75 -4.46 6.51
C ARG A 145 -10.93 -3.71 5.92
N THR A 146 -12.04 -4.40 5.71
CA THR A 146 -13.26 -3.84 5.10
C THR A 146 -13.96 -2.77 5.96
N ASP A 147 -13.61 -2.66 7.24
CA ASP A 147 -14.11 -1.65 8.18
C ASP A 147 -13.37 -0.32 8.10
N VAL A 148 -12.30 -0.23 7.29
CA VAL A 148 -11.47 0.97 7.15
C VAL A 148 -11.79 1.69 5.86
N ASN A 149 -12.06 3.00 5.94
CA ASN A 149 -12.12 3.85 4.77
C ASN A 149 -10.72 3.91 4.11
N LEU A 150 -10.67 3.80 2.79
CA LEU A 150 -9.45 3.80 1.99
C LEU A 150 -8.47 4.94 2.35
N PHE A 151 -8.98 6.12 2.63
CA PHE A 151 -8.20 7.32 2.95
C PHE A 151 -8.08 7.60 4.45
N ALA A 152 -8.67 6.76 5.31
CA ALA A 152 -8.63 6.93 6.76
C ALA A 152 -7.54 6.07 7.43
N TRP A 153 -6.84 5.22 6.67
CA TRP A 153 -5.75 4.40 7.21
C TRP A 153 -4.48 5.23 7.36
N PRO A 154 -4.06 5.58 8.60
CA PRO A 154 -2.98 6.54 8.82
C PRO A 154 -1.57 6.00 8.51
N TRP A 155 -1.46 4.68 8.29
CA TRP A 155 -0.21 3.95 8.05
C TRP A 155 0.03 3.66 6.57
N CYS A 156 -0.60 4.45 5.71
CA CYS A 156 -0.50 4.43 4.26
C CYS A 156 -0.51 5.86 3.74
N SER A 157 0.13 6.08 2.59
CA SER A 157 0.16 7.42 1.98
C SER A 157 -1.16 7.86 1.33
N GLY A 158 -2.19 7.01 1.33
CA GLY A 158 -3.44 7.23 0.59
C GLY A 158 -4.15 8.56 0.88
N TYR A 159 -4.13 9.04 2.11
CA TYR A 159 -4.81 10.28 2.49
C TYR A 159 -4.14 11.56 1.95
N LEU A 160 -2.94 11.46 1.40
CA LEU A 160 -2.21 12.62 0.87
C LEU A 160 -2.77 13.11 -0.46
N TYR A 161 -3.17 12.17 -1.33
CA TYR A 161 -3.43 12.50 -2.73
C TYR A 161 -4.75 13.21 -2.94
N PHE A 162 -4.70 14.32 -3.66
CA PHE A 162 -5.86 15.16 -3.98
C PHE A 162 -6.68 15.60 -2.75
N ASN A 163 -6.03 15.67 -1.59
CA ASN A 163 -6.68 16.06 -0.34
C ASN A 163 -6.56 17.58 -0.11
N PRO A 164 -7.65 18.35 -0.28
CA PRO A 164 -7.61 19.81 -0.13
C PRO A 164 -7.40 20.24 1.33
N LEU A 165 -7.59 19.34 2.29
CA LEU A 165 -7.49 19.65 3.71
C LEU A 165 -6.06 19.59 4.25
N LEU A 166 -5.08 19.09 3.49
CA LEU A 166 -3.69 18.97 3.96
C LEU A 166 -3.12 20.28 4.47
N SER A 167 -3.37 21.38 3.78
CA SER A 167 -2.87 22.71 4.16
C SER A 167 -3.48 23.26 5.46
N SER A 168 -4.67 22.77 5.84
CA SER A 168 -5.37 23.19 7.08
C SER A 168 -4.94 22.38 8.31
N LEU A 169 -4.20 21.30 8.13
CA LEU A 169 -3.78 20.44 9.23
C LEU A 169 -2.60 21.05 9.99
N CYS A 170 -2.81 21.41 11.27
CA CYS A 170 -1.78 21.97 12.11
C CYS A 170 -0.61 20.97 12.32
N SER A 171 0.61 21.47 12.22
CA SER A 171 1.85 20.73 12.49
C SER A 171 2.93 21.67 12.99
N LYS A 172 3.84 21.17 13.84
CA LYS A 172 5.01 21.90 14.33
C LYS A 172 6.21 21.69 13.42
N SER A 173 7.05 22.69 13.26
CA SER A 173 8.38 22.50 12.68
C SER A 173 9.26 21.67 13.63
N VAL A 174 10.19 20.90 13.09
CA VAL A 174 11.23 20.21 13.91
C VAL A 174 12.01 21.20 14.78
N ASN A 175 12.19 22.44 14.33
CA ASN A 175 12.91 23.45 15.08
C ASN A 175 12.16 23.91 16.36
N GLU A 176 10.85 23.70 16.41
CA GLU A 176 10.00 24.01 17.58
C GLU A 176 9.95 22.87 18.61
N LEU A 177 10.55 21.71 18.29
CA LEU A 177 10.54 20.55 19.16
C LEU A 177 11.64 20.63 20.23
N SER A 178 11.31 20.22 21.45
CA SER A 178 12.27 20.00 22.51
C SER A 178 13.23 18.85 22.15
N TYR A 179 14.39 18.81 22.82
CA TYR A 179 15.34 17.70 22.68
C TYR A 179 14.70 16.33 23.00
N LYS A 180 13.81 16.29 24.01
CA LYS A 180 13.08 15.08 24.39
C LYS A 180 12.17 14.59 23.26
N GLU A 181 11.38 15.48 22.65
CA GLU A 181 10.51 15.13 21.52
C GLU A 181 11.32 14.64 20.33
N LYS A 182 12.45 15.28 20.01
CA LYS A 182 13.35 14.83 18.93
C LYS A 182 13.91 13.44 19.19
N ARG A 183 14.28 13.12 20.43
CA ARG A 183 14.73 11.76 20.82
C ARG A 183 13.62 10.72 20.71
N GLU A 184 12.41 11.06 21.08
CA GLU A 184 11.26 10.18 20.98
C GLU A 184 10.94 9.86 19.51
N ILE A 185 11.05 10.83 18.61
CA ILE A 185 10.83 10.66 17.17
C ILE A 185 11.95 9.84 16.53
N SER A 186 13.20 10.19 16.76
CA SER A 186 14.35 9.56 16.11
C SER A 186 14.77 8.22 16.71
N ARG A 187 14.36 7.96 17.96
CA ARG A 187 14.84 6.83 18.78
C ARG A 187 16.38 6.79 18.91
N ALA A 188 17.03 7.93 18.69
CA ALA A 188 18.48 8.10 18.77
C ALA A 188 18.91 8.85 20.02
N THR A 189 20.12 8.59 20.48
CA THR A 189 20.72 9.32 21.64
C THR A 189 21.01 10.76 21.26
N ASN A 190 21.50 10.99 20.04
CA ASN A 190 21.75 12.32 19.48
C ASN A 190 20.81 12.55 18.30
N PRO A 191 19.66 13.23 18.50
CA PRO A 191 18.62 13.35 17.49
C PRO A 191 18.94 14.47 16.49
N GLU A 192 19.37 14.09 15.31
CA GLU A 192 19.44 14.99 14.15
C GLU A 192 18.24 14.70 13.24
N LEU A 193 17.36 15.69 13.10
CA LEU A 193 16.19 15.62 12.22
C LEU A 193 16.31 16.70 11.13
N ASP A 194 15.92 16.33 9.92
CA ASP A 194 15.90 17.26 8.78
C ASP A 194 15.00 18.46 9.11
N PRO A 195 15.51 19.71 8.96
CA PRO A 195 14.74 20.93 9.27
C PRO A 195 13.45 21.08 8.45
N SER A 196 13.35 20.42 7.31
CA SER A 196 12.16 20.42 6.46
C SER A 196 11.01 19.60 7.03
N PHE A 197 11.26 18.72 8.00
CA PHE A 197 10.22 17.91 8.60
C PHE A 197 9.25 18.75 9.43
N ARG A 198 8.00 18.38 9.31
CA ARG A 198 6.92 18.82 10.18
C ARG A 198 6.40 17.64 11.00
N VAL A 199 5.92 17.93 12.21
CA VAL A 199 5.51 16.89 13.16
C VAL A 199 4.09 17.17 13.65
N ARG A 200 3.29 16.11 13.72
CA ARG A 200 1.93 16.12 14.26
C ARG A 200 1.75 14.91 15.18
N ASN A 201 1.36 15.16 16.42
CA ASN A 201 1.16 14.10 17.44
C ASN A 201 2.37 13.17 17.62
N GLY A 202 3.60 13.72 17.56
CA GLY A 202 4.85 12.96 17.71
C GLY A 202 5.20 12.09 16.49
N MET A 203 4.56 12.31 15.34
CA MET A 203 4.86 11.64 14.09
C MET A 203 5.27 12.67 13.04
N ILE A 204 6.35 12.38 12.29
CA ILE A 204 6.73 13.16 11.11
C ILE A 204 5.58 13.06 10.12
N THR A 205 5.11 14.21 9.63
CA THR A 205 3.97 14.23 8.70
C THR A 205 4.38 13.65 7.35
N LEU A 206 3.48 12.88 6.73
CA LEU A 206 3.78 12.23 5.46
C LEU A 206 4.08 13.25 4.36
N GLU A 207 3.44 14.43 4.42
CA GLU A 207 3.65 15.57 3.52
C GLU A 207 5.10 16.05 3.50
N SER A 208 5.88 15.74 4.56
CA SER A 208 7.27 16.17 4.69
C SER A 208 8.27 15.29 3.93
N PHE A 209 7.90 14.06 3.56
CA PHE A 209 8.84 13.13 2.95
C PHE A 209 8.28 12.28 1.79
N VAL A 210 6.96 12.26 1.60
CA VAL A 210 6.33 11.61 0.44
C VAL A 210 6.16 12.63 -0.68
N ASN A 211 6.67 12.34 -1.87
CA ASN A 211 6.46 13.19 -3.03
C ASN A 211 5.08 12.95 -3.65
N TYR A 212 4.02 13.27 -2.89
CA TYR A 212 2.63 13.13 -3.32
C TYR A 212 2.28 14.05 -4.48
N LYS A 213 2.94 15.22 -4.60
CA LYS A 213 2.71 16.17 -5.69
C LYS A 213 3.07 15.60 -7.06
N LEU A 214 4.17 14.85 -7.15
CA LEU A 214 4.51 14.14 -8.38
C LEU A 214 3.44 13.10 -8.73
N VAL A 215 2.94 12.36 -7.73
CA VAL A 215 1.85 11.38 -7.95
C VAL A 215 0.60 12.07 -8.48
N GLU A 216 0.17 13.19 -7.89
CA GLU A 216 -0.99 13.96 -8.37
C GLU A 216 -0.83 14.42 -9.82
N GLN A 217 0.39 14.83 -10.22
CA GLN A 217 0.69 15.22 -11.60
C GLN A 217 0.66 14.05 -12.57
N LEU A 218 0.95 12.84 -12.12
CA LEU A 218 0.94 11.61 -12.93
C LEU A 218 -0.48 11.06 -13.18
N PHE A 219 -1.49 11.51 -12.44
CA PHE A 219 -2.89 11.14 -12.67
C PHE A 219 -3.68 12.28 -13.32
N PRO A 220 -4.60 12.00 -14.27
CA PRO A 220 -5.34 13.03 -14.99
C PRO A 220 -6.23 13.90 -14.09
N SER A 221 -6.75 13.33 -13.00
CA SER A 221 -7.60 14.01 -12.03
C SER A 221 -7.80 13.15 -10.76
N ALA A 222 -8.31 13.76 -9.69
CA ALA A 222 -8.73 13.05 -8.49
C ALA A 222 -9.76 11.95 -8.79
N GLN A 223 -10.71 12.21 -9.69
CA GLN A 223 -11.73 11.23 -10.08
C GLN A 223 -11.10 10.01 -10.79
N LYS A 224 -10.14 10.23 -11.69
CA LYS A 224 -9.42 9.14 -12.35
C LYS A 224 -8.54 8.38 -11.35
N PHE A 225 -7.85 9.06 -10.43
CA PHE A 225 -7.11 8.42 -9.34
C PHE A 225 -8.01 7.49 -8.52
N LEU A 226 -9.18 7.97 -8.08
CA LEU A 226 -10.17 7.15 -7.36
C LEU A 226 -10.62 5.94 -8.18
N TRP A 227 -10.83 6.11 -9.48
CA TRP A 227 -11.18 5.00 -10.36
C TRP A 227 -10.07 3.94 -10.40
N TRP A 228 -8.79 4.33 -10.52
CA TRP A 228 -7.67 3.40 -10.46
C TRP A 228 -7.63 2.61 -9.16
N VAL A 229 -7.84 3.29 -8.04
CA VAL A 229 -7.77 2.66 -6.72
C VAL A 229 -8.97 1.75 -6.44
N LEU A 230 -10.19 2.14 -6.83
CA LEU A 230 -11.42 1.47 -6.42
C LEU A 230 -12.02 0.53 -7.47
N LYS A 231 -11.82 0.78 -8.75
CA LYS A 231 -12.56 0.12 -9.83
C LYS A 231 -11.69 -0.69 -10.79
N ASN A 232 -10.40 -0.45 -10.84
CA ASN A 232 -9.50 -1.16 -11.76
C ASN A 232 -9.02 -2.50 -11.17
N VAL A 233 -9.96 -3.43 -10.95
CA VAL A 233 -9.71 -4.72 -10.27
C VAL A 233 -8.76 -5.62 -11.06
N GLU A 234 -8.89 -5.63 -12.40
CA GLU A 234 -8.02 -6.44 -13.27
C GLU A 234 -6.56 -6.02 -13.15
N ALA A 235 -6.28 -4.72 -13.16
CA ALA A 235 -4.94 -4.21 -12.97
C ALA A 235 -4.39 -4.52 -11.57
N GLN A 236 -5.23 -4.47 -10.54
CA GLN A 236 -4.84 -4.85 -9.18
C GLN A 236 -4.43 -6.33 -9.10
N HIS A 237 -5.20 -7.20 -9.77
CA HIS A 237 -4.89 -8.62 -9.86
C HIS A 237 -3.57 -8.88 -10.61
N GLU A 238 -3.33 -8.16 -11.70
CA GLU A 238 -2.08 -8.27 -12.46
C GLU A 238 -0.86 -7.86 -11.62
N VAL A 239 -0.96 -6.76 -10.85
CA VAL A 239 0.11 -6.31 -9.95
C VAL A 239 0.38 -7.35 -8.87
N ALA A 240 -0.66 -7.86 -8.19
CA ALA A 240 -0.51 -8.89 -7.16
C ALA A 240 0.17 -10.15 -7.73
N SER A 241 -0.27 -10.61 -8.90
CA SER A 241 0.30 -11.79 -9.55
C SER A 241 1.78 -11.61 -9.89
N ARG A 242 2.19 -10.44 -10.41
CA ARG A 242 3.60 -10.13 -10.69
C ARG A 242 4.47 -10.12 -9.42
N ARG A 243 3.89 -9.78 -8.27
CA ARG A 243 4.59 -9.73 -6.97
C ARG A 243 4.56 -11.06 -6.23
N GLY A 244 3.90 -12.10 -6.80
CA GLY A 244 3.70 -13.38 -6.13
C GLY A 244 2.76 -13.28 -4.92
N GLU A 245 1.96 -12.22 -4.86
CA GLU A 245 0.95 -12.00 -3.83
C GLU A 245 -0.41 -12.49 -4.31
N LYS A 246 -1.24 -12.91 -3.36
CA LYS A 246 -2.64 -13.18 -3.68
C LYS A 246 -3.38 -11.86 -3.83
N PRO A 247 -4.18 -11.69 -4.88
CA PRO A 247 -4.97 -10.46 -5.02
C PRO A 247 -5.92 -10.33 -3.84
N ASN A 248 -5.92 -9.16 -3.23
CA ASN A 248 -6.87 -8.84 -2.18
C ASN A 248 -8.10 -8.19 -2.82
N LEU A 249 -9.25 -8.86 -2.75
CA LEU A 249 -10.53 -8.36 -3.21
C LEU A 249 -11.48 -8.13 -2.03
N ASN A 250 -12.27 -7.06 -2.10
CA ASN A 250 -13.36 -6.87 -1.14
C ASN A 250 -14.54 -7.79 -1.47
N ASP A 251 -15.54 -7.85 -0.58
CA ASP A 251 -16.68 -8.76 -0.72
C ASP A 251 -17.48 -8.53 -2.01
N ASP A 252 -17.66 -7.28 -2.43
CA ASP A 252 -18.40 -6.94 -3.66
C ASP A 252 -17.65 -7.42 -4.91
N GLU A 253 -16.35 -7.23 -4.94
CA GLU A 253 -15.49 -7.67 -6.03
C GLU A 253 -15.39 -9.19 -6.11
N LEU A 254 -15.24 -9.84 -4.96
CA LEU A 254 -15.27 -11.31 -4.87
C LEU A 254 -16.64 -11.85 -5.31
N PHE A 255 -17.72 -11.16 -4.93
CA PHE A 255 -19.06 -11.55 -5.36
C PHE A 255 -19.21 -11.45 -6.88
N LEU A 256 -18.80 -10.34 -7.49
CA LEU A 256 -18.82 -10.19 -8.95
C LEU A 256 -17.96 -11.24 -9.64
N THR A 257 -16.77 -11.50 -9.13
CA THR A 257 -15.87 -12.54 -9.62
C THR A 257 -16.50 -13.92 -9.50
N ALA A 258 -17.16 -14.23 -8.39
CA ALA A 258 -17.85 -15.49 -8.18
C ALA A 258 -19.04 -15.66 -9.14
N GLN A 259 -19.82 -14.59 -9.42
CA GLN A 259 -20.90 -14.61 -10.42
C GLN A 259 -20.35 -14.87 -11.81
N GLN A 260 -19.24 -14.25 -12.19
CA GLN A 260 -18.58 -14.52 -13.47
C GLN A 260 -18.09 -15.97 -13.55
N LEU A 261 -17.46 -16.50 -12.50
CA LEU A 261 -17.02 -17.90 -12.43
C LEU A 261 -18.22 -18.88 -12.52
N ALA A 262 -19.34 -18.55 -11.88
CA ALA A 262 -20.56 -19.36 -12.00
C ALA A 262 -20.98 -19.51 -13.47
N ARG A 263 -20.93 -18.45 -14.25
CA ARG A 263 -21.27 -18.46 -15.68
C ARG A 263 -20.21 -19.15 -16.54
N THR A 264 -18.95 -18.76 -16.39
CA THR A 264 -17.88 -19.15 -17.33
C THR A 264 -17.27 -20.52 -17.01
N THR A 265 -17.25 -20.92 -15.75
CA THR A 265 -16.60 -22.16 -15.32
C THR A 265 -17.61 -23.27 -15.02
N PHE A 266 -18.73 -22.91 -14.41
CA PHE A 266 -19.72 -23.88 -13.97
C PHE A 266 -20.98 -23.94 -14.83
N GLY A 267 -21.21 -22.95 -15.72
CA GLY A 267 -22.36 -22.93 -16.64
C GLY A 267 -23.70 -22.58 -16.00
N TYR A 268 -23.70 -21.88 -14.86
CA TYR A 268 -24.89 -21.40 -14.16
C TYR A 268 -24.98 -19.88 -14.19
N GLU A 269 -26.20 -19.33 -14.21
CA GLU A 269 -26.40 -17.87 -14.26
C GLU A 269 -25.95 -17.15 -12.96
N SER A 270 -26.00 -17.85 -11.83
CA SER A 270 -25.63 -17.28 -10.56
C SER A 270 -25.04 -18.30 -9.58
N VAL A 271 -24.29 -17.81 -8.57
CA VAL A 271 -23.77 -18.64 -7.49
C VAL A 271 -24.88 -19.36 -6.72
N LYS A 272 -26.10 -18.78 -6.67
CA LYS A 272 -27.26 -19.37 -5.99
C LYS A 272 -27.72 -20.70 -6.61
N GLU A 273 -27.48 -20.86 -7.89
CA GLU A 273 -27.91 -22.04 -8.64
C GLU A 273 -26.88 -23.18 -8.58
N LEU A 274 -25.65 -22.91 -8.11
CA LEU A 274 -24.62 -23.92 -8.00
C LEU A 274 -25.02 -25.03 -7.01
N PRO A 275 -24.89 -26.32 -7.39
CA PRO A 275 -24.97 -27.44 -6.45
C PRO A 275 -23.94 -27.30 -5.34
N PHE A 276 -24.22 -27.91 -4.18
CA PHE A 276 -23.37 -27.83 -2.99
C PHE A 276 -21.88 -28.17 -3.26
N GLN A 277 -21.63 -29.20 -4.06
CA GLN A 277 -20.26 -29.61 -4.40
C GLN A 277 -19.55 -28.53 -5.21
N GLN A 278 -20.22 -27.92 -6.21
CA GLN A 278 -19.63 -26.86 -7.01
C GLN A 278 -19.44 -25.55 -6.23
N ARG A 279 -20.26 -25.28 -5.19
CA ARG A 279 -20.00 -24.18 -4.26
C ARG A 279 -18.72 -24.39 -3.46
N LYS A 280 -18.41 -25.66 -3.09
CA LYS A 280 -17.12 -25.98 -2.47
C LYS A 280 -15.95 -25.75 -3.43
N GLU A 281 -16.09 -26.17 -4.66
CA GLU A 281 -15.07 -25.91 -5.71
C GLU A 281 -14.87 -24.42 -5.94
N LEU A 282 -15.96 -23.65 -6.00
CA LEU A 282 -15.89 -22.19 -6.05
C LEU A 282 -15.14 -21.62 -4.85
N ALA A 283 -15.43 -22.08 -3.62
CA ALA A 283 -14.72 -21.64 -2.42
C ALA A 283 -13.21 -21.95 -2.51
N VAL A 284 -12.81 -23.10 -3.06
CA VAL A 284 -11.41 -23.45 -3.32
C VAL A 284 -10.78 -22.46 -4.30
N ILE A 285 -11.47 -22.13 -5.40
CA ILE A 285 -10.99 -21.16 -6.39
C ILE A 285 -10.83 -19.78 -5.75
N LEU A 286 -11.83 -19.31 -5.01
CA LEU A 286 -11.80 -18.01 -4.33
C LEU A 286 -10.63 -17.90 -3.34
N LYS A 287 -10.35 -18.96 -2.60
CA LYS A 287 -9.22 -18.98 -1.66
C LYS A 287 -7.86 -19.04 -2.36
N ASN A 288 -7.72 -19.95 -3.30
CA ASN A 288 -6.41 -20.23 -3.89
C ASN A 288 -5.98 -19.17 -4.91
N LYS A 289 -6.92 -18.75 -5.75
CA LYS A 289 -6.65 -17.79 -6.83
C LYS A 289 -6.85 -16.34 -6.40
N TRP A 290 -7.84 -16.08 -5.54
CA TRP A 290 -8.29 -14.72 -5.21
C TRP A 290 -7.98 -14.30 -3.77
N GLY A 291 -7.34 -15.16 -2.99
CA GLY A 291 -6.89 -14.82 -1.64
C GLY A 291 -8.00 -14.61 -0.60
N ALA A 292 -9.23 -15.05 -0.90
CA ALA A 292 -10.37 -14.87 0.00
C ALA A 292 -10.11 -15.44 1.39
N SER A 293 -10.50 -14.74 2.44
CA SER A 293 -10.54 -15.30 3.81
C SER A 293 -11.58 -16.42 3.91
N ASN A 294 -11.52 -17.25 4.94
CA ASN A 294 -12.55 -18.29 5.14
C ASN A 294 -13.94 -17.67 5.24
N SER A 295 -14.07 -16.54 5.93
CA SER A 295 -15.35 -15.84 6.09
C SER A 295 -15.87 -15.25 4.78
N GLN A 296 -14.99 -14.71 3.93
CA GLN A 296 -15.36 -14.26 2.60
C GLN A 296 -15.79 -15.42 1.71
N ALA A 297 -14.98 -16.50 1.67
CA ALA A 297 -15.29 -17.69 0.88
C ALA A 297 -16.63 -18.32 1.29
N ALA A 298 -16.93 -18.39 2.59
CA ALA A 298 -18.20 -18.88 3.09
C ALA A 298 -19.38 -18.03 2.62
N ARG A 299 -19.31 -16.71 2.81
CA ARG A 299 -20.37 -15.77 2.40
C ARG A 299 -20.60 -15.78 0.89
N ILE A 300 -19.53 -15.70 0.11
CA ILE A 300 -19.60 -15.54 -1.35
C ILE A 300 -20.04 -16.83 -2.02
N ALA A 301 -19.47 -17.98 -1.63
CA ALA A 301 -19.88 -19.29 -2.16
C ALA A 301 -21.17 -19.82 -1.53
N GLN A 302 -21.77 -19.08 -0.60
CA GLN A 302 -23.01 -19.44 0.11
C GLN A 302 -22.89 -20.83 0.79
N LEU A 303 -21.79 -21.01 1.50
CA LEU A 303 -21.52 -22.17 2.32
C LEU A 303 -21.59 -21.80 3.81
N ASP A 304 -21.88 -22.79 4.64
CA ASP A 304 -21.74 -22.62 6.08
C ASP A 304 -20.26 -22.42 6.49
N GLN A 305 -20.03 -21.50 7.45
CA GLN A 305 -18.70 -21.17 7.92
C GLN A 305 -17.91 -22.41 8.39
N ARG A 306 -18.57 -23.32 9.11
CA ARG A 306 -17.95 -24.55 9.60
C ARG A 306 -17.47 -25.46 8.46
N THR A 307 -18.23 -25.51 7.37
CA THR A 307 -17.84 -26.24 6.17
C THR A 307 -16.56 -25.68 5.57
N VAL A 308 -16.46 -24.37 5.47
CA VAL A 308 -15.26 -23.71 4.91
C VAL A 308 -14.08 -23.82 5.87
N ASP A 309 -14.28 -23.68 7.17
CA ASP A 309 -13.21 -23.86 8.17
C ASP A 309 -12.71 -25.32 8.23
N ALA A 310 -13.57 -26.30 7.97
CA ALA A 310 -13.17 -27.70 7.83
C ALA A 310 -12.37 -27.97 6.54
N MET A 311 -12.73 -27.30 5.44
CA MET A 311 -11.97 -27.37 4.17
C MET A 311 -10.61 -26.68 4.26
N PHE A 312 -10.50 -25.60 5.04
CA PHE A 312 -9.31 -24.77 5.18
C PHE A 312 -9.03 -24.51 6.67
N PRO A 313 -8.60 -25.53 7.42
CA PRO A 313 -8.35 -25.36 8.84
C PRO A 313 -7.28 -24.30 9.07
N LEU A 314 -7.58 -23.33 9.92
CA LEU A 314 -6.61 -22.38 10.43
C LEU A 314 -5.58 -23.21 11.20
N THR A 315 -4.35 -23.30 10.70
CA THR A 315 -3.27 -24.00 11.40
C THR A 315 -3.19 -23.46 12.83
N ALA A 316 -3.52 -24.32 13.79
CA ALA A 316 -3.43 -23.97 15.19
C ALA A 316 -2.00 -23.48 15.46
N LYS A 317 -1.87 -22.30 16.05
CA LYS A 317 -0.59 -21.80 16.55
C LYS A 317 0.05 -22.90 17.36
N ARG A 318 1.17 -23.49 16.89
CA ARG A 318 2.04 -24.24 17.78
C ARG A 318 2.48 -23.27 18.88
N LYS A 319 2.04 -23.54 20.09
CA LYS A 319 2.44 -22.83 21.32
C LYS A 319 3.95 -22.94 21.51
#